data_7d4f7a47daba10d0406978cbf7b2e789
#
_entry.id   7d4f7a47daba10d0406978cbf7b2e789
#
_cell.length_a   1.000
_cell.length_b   1.000
_cell.length_c   1.000
_cell.angle_alpha   90.00
_cell.angle_beta   90.00
_cell.angle_gamma   90.00
#
_symmetry.space_group_name_H-M   'P 1'
#
loop_
_entity.id
_entity.type
_entity.pdbx_description
1 polymer ?
#
loop_
_entity_poly.entity_id
_entity_poly.type
_entity_poly.pdbx_seq_one_letter_code
_entity_poly.pdbx_strand_id
1 'polypeptide(L)'
;MSAPSESIAAIEASAVRFREDFAKVRHEIAKAVVGHRAVVDGVLVGLFAGGHVLLEGVPGLGKTLLIRSLSEALHLRFSRIQFTPDLMPADVTGTTIVVETERGREFQFRRGPIFAQIVLADEINRATPKTQSALLEAMQERSVTVGGTTHELEKPFFVMATQNPIEQEGTYPLPEAQLDRFFFKLEVGYSSREELIEILDRTTTGKSPAIERVLDAASIVEHQKLVRQVHVPAEVQDFAVRLVMATHPQGPFATPMVNRFLRFGASPRAAQTIALAAKVQALLDGRSQASFDDVKGSVLPAMRHRCLMNFEAEAEGVDADEVLRNILETVPASAS
;
A
#
# COMPACT_ATOMS: atom_id res chain seq x y z
N MET A 1 3.08 19.55 34.89
CA MET A 1 3.29 19.43 33.45
C MET A 1 4.72 18.96 33.20
N SER A 2 4.95 17.65 33.32
CA SER A 2 6.25 17.00 33.05
C SER A 2 5.96 15.79 32.15
N ALA A 3 5.97 15.96 30.83
CA ALA A 3 5.74 14.82 29.91
C ALA A 3 6.29 14.94 28.48
N PRO A 4 7.23 15.82 28.07
CA PRO A 4 7.82 15.68 26.74
C PRO A 4 9.02 14.75 26.69
N SER A 5 9.88 14.69 27.71
CA SER A 5 11.15 13.95 27.65
C SER A 5 11.01 12.44 27.82
N GLU A 6 10.15 11.98 28.72
CA GLU A 6 9.88 10.54 28.90
C GLU A 6 9.19 9.93 27.68
N SER A 7 8.31 10.68 27.03
CA SER A 7 7.64 10.25 25.80
C SER A 7 8.61 10.10 24.62
N ILE A 8 9.57 11.01 24.44
CA ILE A 8 10.56 10.96 23.36
C ILE A 8 11.51 9.77 23.55
N ALA A 9 12.07 9.59 24.76
CA ALA A 9 12.97 8.47 25.06
C ALA A 9 12.27 7.10 24.89
N ALA A 10 10.99 7.01 25.25
CA ALA A 10 10.19 5.79 25.04
C ALA A 10 9.96 5.50 23.54
N ILE A 11 9.73 6.53 22.72
CA ILE A 11 9.60 6.39 21.26
C ILE A 11 10.93 5.95 20.65
N GLU A 12 12.05 6.53 21.07
CA GLU A 12 13.38 6.17 20.58
C GLU A 12 13.75 4.72 20.92
N ALA A 13 13.48 4.26 22.15
CA ALA A 13 13.67 2.86 22.52
C ALA A 13 12.81 1.92 21.69
N SER A 14 11.56 2.29 21.44
CA SER A 14 10.62 1.53 20.60
C SER A 14 11.00 1.56 19.13
N ALA A 15 11.64 2.65 18.65
CA ALA A 15 12.15 2.78 17.29
C ALA A 15 13.27 1.76 17.00
N VAL A 16 14.12 1.45 17.99
CA VAL A 16 15.16 0.41 17.83
C VAL A 16 14.50 -0.94 17.52
N ARG A 17 13.51 -1.34 18.34
CA ARG A 17 12.76 -2.59 18.14
C ARG A 17 12.04 -2.60 16.79
N PHE A 18 11.37 -1.50 16.43
CA PHE A 18 10.69 -1.36 15.15
C PHE A 18 11.66 -1.60 13.99
N ARG A 19 12.83 -0.97 14.01
CA ARG A 19 13.86 -1.11 12.97
C ARG A 19 14.38 -2.54 12.86
N GLU A 20 14.64 -3.19 14.00
CA GLU A 20 15.08 -4.59 14.03
C GLU A 20 14.03 -5.51 13.45
N ASP A 21 12.77 -5.36 13.84
CA ASP A 21 11.67 -6.17 13.39
C ASP A 21 11.38 -5.96 11.89
N PHE A 22 11.44 -4.71 11.41
CA PHE A 22 11.34 -4.40 9.98
C PHE A 22 12.48 -5.08 9.18
N ALA A 23 13.71 -4.99 9.69
CA ALA A 23 14.87 -5.62 9.04
C ALA A 23 14.76 -7.16 9.01
N LYS A 24 14.27 -7.79 10.09
CA LYS A 24 14.02 -9.23 10.14
C LYS A 24 12.96 -9.65 9.13
N VAL A 25 11.81 -8.98 9.08
CA VAL A 25 10.75 -9.28 8.10
C VAL A 25 11.28 -9.14 6.68
N ARG A 26 11.98 -8.04 6.38
CA ARG A 26 12.59 -7.83 5.07
C ARG A 26 13.60 -8.94 4.71
N HIS A 27 14.40 -9.38 5.68
CA HIS A 27 15.36 -10.47 5.48
C HIS A 27 14.65 -11.79 5.14
N GLU A 28 13.60 -12.13 5.86
CA GLU A 28 12.81 -13.34 5.58
C GLU A 28 12.18 -13.31 4.18
N ILE A 29 11.61 -12.17 3.78
CA ILE A 29 11.06 -12.00 2.43
C ILE A 29 12.16 -12.16 1.36
N ALA A 30 13.35 -11.62 1.60
CA ALA A 30 14.48 -11.71 0.67
C ALA A 30 15.01 -13.15 0.46
N LYS A 31 14.69 -14.10 1.34
CA LYS A 31 15.01 -15.52 1.12
C LYS A 31 14.24 -16.09 -0.09
N ALA A 32 13.02 -15.63 -0.31
CA ALA A 32 12.16 -16.11 -1.39
C ALA A 32 12.10 -15.14 -2.59
N VAL A 33 12.09 -13.83 -2.34
CA VAL A 33 11.96 -12.79 -3.36
C VAL A 33 13.34 -12.23 -3.66
N VAL A 34 13.77 -12.39 -4.90
CA VAL A 34 15.04 -11.85 -5.40
C VAL A 34 14.78 -10.47 -5.99
N GLY A 35 15.61 -9.50 -5.67
CA GLY A 35 15.48 -8.14 -6.17
C GLY A 35 14.27 -7.38 -5.60
N HIS A 36 13.80 -6.40 -6.36
CA HIS A 36 12.61 -5.58 -6.02
C HIS A 36 12.62 -4.98 -4.61
N ARG A 37 13.81 -4.67 -4.06
CA ARG A 37 13.94 -4.19 -2.68
C ARG A 37 13.07 -2.96 -2.40
N ALA A 38 13.02 -2.00 -3.32
CA ALA A 38 12.19 -0.81 -3.16
C ALA A 38 10.69 -1.15 -3.07
N VAL A 39 10.25 -2.18 -3.81
CA VAL A 39 8.85 -2.66 -3.74
C VAL A 39 8.58 -3.33 -2.40
N VAL A 40 9.48 -4.20 -1.94
CA VAL A 40 9.38 -4.84 -0.61
C VAL A 40 9.30 -3.81 0.50
N ASP A 41 10.22 -2.84 0.50
CA ASP A 41 10.27 -1.76 1.49
C ASP A 41 8.98 -0.91 1.42
N GLY A 42 8.49 -0.57 0.22
CA GLY A 42 7.22 0.15 0.05
C GLY A 42 5.99 -0.60 0.56
N VAL A 43 5.93 -1.93 0.35
CA VAL A 43 4.86 -2.80 0.90
C VAL A 43 4.91 -2.81 2.43
N LEU A 44 6.10 -2.93 3.02
CA LEU A 44 6.27 -2.91 4.48
C LEU A 44 5.91 -1.54 5.06
N VAL A 45 6.33 -0.45 4.43
CA VAL A 45 5.93 0.92 4.82
C VAL A 45 4.41 1.06 4.81
N GLY A 46 3.73 0.59 3.75
CA GLY A 46 2.28 0.57 3.67
C GLY A 46 1.62 -0.23 4.79
N LEU A 47 2.12 -1.42 5.08
CA LEU A 47 1.62 -2.27 6.17
C LEU A 47 1.76 -1.57 7.54
N PHE A 48 2.95 -1.07 7.88
CA PHE A 48 3.19 -0.44 9.18
C PHE A 48 2.53 0.93 9.32
N ALA A 49 2.28 1.64 8.21
CA ALA A 49 1.44 2.84 8.19
C ALA A 49 -0.06 2.53 8.37
N GLY A 50 -0.46 1.25 8.22
CA GLY A 50 -1.87 0.81 8.28
C GLY A 50 -2.66 1.15 7.01
N GLY A 51 -1.96 1.29 5.88
CA GLY A 51 -2.53 1.52 4.54
C GLY A 51 -2.58 0.26 3.70
N HIS A 52 -3.09 0.36 2.48
CA HIS A 52 -3.19 -0.70 1.48
C HIS A 52 -2.35 -0.35 0.26
N VAL A 53 -1.82 -1.32 -0.47
CA VAL A 53 -0.85 -1.08 -1.55
C VAL A 53 -1.36 -1.64 -2.87
N LEU A 54 -1.19 -0.85 -3.94
CA LEU A 54 -1.40 -1.29 -5.31
C LEU A 54 -0.05 -1.59 -5.97
N LEU A 55 0.13 -2.79 -6.47
CA LEU A 55 1.27 -3.18 -7.29
C LEU A 55 0.90 -3.15 -8.76
N GLU A 56 1.62 -2.38 -9.54
CA GLU A 56 1.48 -2.36 -11.00
C GLU A 56 2.71 -2.98 -11.65
N GLY A 57 2.50 -3.87 -12.59
CA GLY A 57 3.59 -4.52 -13.33
C GLY A 57 3.09 -5.73 -14.10
N VAL A 58 3.90 -6.16 -15.07
CA VAL A 58 3.57 -7.32 -15.92
C VAL A 58 3.44 -8.62 -15.11
N PRO A 59 2.73 -9.62 -15.63
CA PRO A 59 2.64 -10.94 -15.01
C PRO A 59 4.02 -11.59 -14.82
N GLY A 60 4.13 -12.50 -13.85
CA GLY A 60 5.34 -13.32 -13.68
C GLY A 60 6.46 -12.67 -12.86
N LEU A 61 6.32 -11.44 -12.39
CA LEU A 61 7.35 -10.72 -11.61
C LEU A 61 7.33 -11.00 -10.09
N GLY A 62 6.81 -12.15 -9.66
CA GLY A 62 6.89 -12.57 -8.26
C GLY A 62 5.92 -11.89 -7.29
N LYS A 63 4.92 -11.10 -7.77
CA LYS A 63 3.96 -10.39 -6.90
C LYS A 63 3.24 -11.32 -5.91
N THR A 64 2.78 -12.48 -6.36
CA THR A 64 2.15 -13.48 -5.50
C THR A 64 3.12 -14.10 -4.49
N LEU A 65 4.37 -14.32 -4.91
CA LEU A 65 5.42 -14.84 -4.02
C LEU A 65 5.73 -13.83 -2.91
N LEU A 66 5.84 -12.55 -3.24
CA LEU A 66 6.07 -11.47 -2.27
C LEU A 66 5.03 -11.47 -1.15
N ILE A 67 3.72 -11.44 -1.50
CA ILE A 67 2.68 -11.34 -0.47
C ILE A 67 2.55 -12.63 0.35
N ARG A 68 2.79 -13.78 -0.27
CA ARG A 68 2.81 -15.05 0.43
C ARG A 68 3.97 -15.12 1.43
N SER A 69 5.17 -14.74 1.01
CA SER A 69 6.34 -14.67 1.89
C SER A 69 6.13 -13.70 3.05
N LEU A 70 5.51 -12.54 2.77
CA LEU A 70 5.12 -11.57 3.80
C LEU A 70 4.16 -12.21 4.82
N SER A 71 3.12 -12.90 4.37
CA SER A 71 2.14 -13.50 5.27
C SER A 71 2.72 -14.61 6.16
N GLU A 72 3.66 -15.39 5.61
CA GLU A 72 4.39 -16.43 6.35
C GLU A 72 5.31 -15.80 7.41
N ALA A 73 6.08 -14.77 7.07
CA ALA A 73 6.97 -14.06 8.00
C ALA A 73 6.22 -13.36 9.14
N LEU A 74 4.99 -12.91 8.90
CA LEU A 74 4.16 -12.17 9.87
C LEU A 74 3.18 -13.06 10.63
N HIS A 75 3.16 -14.36 10.38
CA HIS A 75 2.20 -15.28 11.00
C HIS A 75 0.75 -14.79 10.92
N LEU A 76 0.35 -14.23 9.78
CA LEU A 76 -0.99 -13.72 9.53
C LEU A 76 -1.77 -14.64 8.60
N ARG A 77 -3.09 -14.69 8.77
CA ARG A 77 -3.95 -15.41 7.86
C ARG A 77 -3.97 -14.73 6.49
N PHE A 78 -3.63 -15.51 5.47
CA PHE A 78 -3.56 -15.08 4.08
C PHE A 78 -4.75 -15.60 3.28
N SER A 79 -5.24 -14.75 2.37
CA SER A 79 -6.20 -15.13 1.34
C SER A 79 -5.80 -14.51 -0.01
N ARG A 80 -5.99 -15.26 -1.10
CA ARG A 80 -5.86 -14.76 -2.46
C ARG A 80 -7.23 -14.75 -3.12
N ILE A 81 -7.57 -13.62 -3.71
CA ILE A 81 -8.78 -13.43 -4.51
C ILE A 81 -8.29 -13.12 -5.93
N GLN A 82 -8.52 -14.07 -6.87
CA GLN A 82 -8.27 -13.83 -8.28
C GLN A 82 -9.48 -13.12 -8.86
N PHE A 83 -9.29 -11.89 -9.31
CA PHE A 83 -10.35 -11.12 -9.92
C PHE A 83 -10.56 -11.56 -11.36
N THR A 84 -11.81 -11.90 -11.71
CA THR A 84 -12.24 -12.34 -13.04
C THR A 84 -13.54 -11.61 -13.40
N PRO A 85 -13.91 -11.51 -14.69
CA PRO A 85 -15.13 -10.80 -15.10
C PRO A 85 -16.43 -11.33 -14.50
N ASP A 86 -16.46 -12.61 -14.15
CA ASP A 86 -17.61 -13.32 -13.56
C ASP A 86 -17.62 -13.29 -12.02
N LEU A 87 -16.55 -12.80 -11.36
CA LEU A 87 -16.48 -12.71 -9.91
C LEU A 87 -17.54 -11.75 -9.37
N MET A 88 -18.36 -12.23 -8.44
CA MET A 88 -19.40 -11.46 -7.80
C MET A 88 -18.96 -10.84 -6.47
N PRO A 89 -19.54 -9.72 -6.01
CA PRO A 89 -19.26 -9.16 -4.68
C PRO A 89 -19.40 -10.16 -3.53
N ALA A 90 -20.40 -11.05 -3.61
CA ALA A 90 -20.62 -12.09 -2.60
C ALA A 90 -19.50 -13.13 -2.53
N ASP A 91 -18.78 -13.37 -3.63
CA ASP A 91 -17.62 -14.26 -3.64
C ASP A 91 -16.44 -13.66 -2.86
N VAL A 92 -16.35 -12.33 -2.80
CA VAL A 92 -15.35 -11.58 -2.03
C VAL A 92 -15.77 -11.47 -0.56
N THR A 93 -16.98 -11.00 -0.29
CA THR A 93 -17.45 -10.63 1.04
C THR A 93 -18.09 -11.79 1.81
N GLY A 94 -18.54 -12.81 1.10
CA GLY A 94 -19.34 -13.87 1.67
C GLY A 94 -20.83 -13.64 1.49
N THR A 95 -21.61 -14.65 1.87
CA THR A 95 -23.07 -14.65 1.67
C THR A 95 -23.77 -15.33 2.82
N THR A 96 -25.06 -15.04 2.98
CA THR A 96 -25.93 -15.74 3.92
C THR A 96 -26.52 -16.98 3.24
N ILE A 97 -26.30 -18.14 3.83
CA ILE A 97 -26.84 -19.44 3.37
C ILE A 97 -27.89 -19.94 4.34
N VAL A 98 -28.82 -20.74 3.82
CA VAL A 98 -29.78 -21.47 4.65
C VAL A 98 -29.18 -22.83 5.00
N VAL A 99 -29.04 -23.10 6.29
CA VAL A 99 -28.56 -24.39 6.80
C VAL A 99 -29.71 -25.10 7.50
N GLU A 100 -29.88 -26.37 7.20
CA GLU A 100 -30.83 -27.24 7.96
C GLU A 100 -30.13 -27.72 9.23
N THR A 101 -30.72 -27.39 10.38
CA THR A 101 -30.28 -27.82 11.71
C THR A 101 -31.36 -28.71 12.34
N GLU A 102 -31.06 -29.38 13.43
CA GLU A 102 -32.04 -30.15 14.21
C GLU A 102 -33.23 -29.29 14.69
N ARG A 103 -33.09 -27.96 14.73
CA ARG A 103 -34.11 -26.97 15.12
C ARG A 103 -34.87 -26.37 13.94
N GLY A 104 -34.56 -26.79 12.69
CA GLY A 104 -35.17 -26.27 11.47
C GLY A 104 -34.19 -25.53 10.58
N ARG A 105 -34.69 -24.65 9.73
CA ARG A 105 -33.88 -23.85 8.80
C ARG A 105 -33.37 -22.59 9.48
N GLU A 106 -32.03 -22.40 9.49
CA GLU A 106 -31.38 -21.21 10.03
C GLU A 106 -30.59 -20.49 8.96
N PHE A 107 -30.55 -19.15 9.02
CA PHE A 107 -29.70 -18.33 8.18
C PHE A 107 -28.33 -18.24 8.82
N GLN A 108 -27.29 -18.66 8.10
CA GLN A 108 -25.89 -18.60 8.57
C GLN A 108 -25.04 -17.76 7.61
N PHE A 109 -24.31 -16.80 8.14
CA PHE A 109 -23.34 -16.06 7.34
C PHE A 109 -22.09 -16.92 7.08
N ARG A 110 -21.82 -17.18 5.82
CA ARG A 110 -20.59 -17.82 5.37
C ARG A 110 -19.60 -16.74 4.94
N ARG A 111 -18.52 -16.57 5.72
CA ARG A 111 -17.47 -15.59 5.48
C ARG A 111 -16.79 -15.82 4.14
N GLY A 112 -16.60 -14.74 3.37
CA GLY A 112 -15.80 -14.75 2.15
C GLY A 112 -14.29 -14.64 2.41
N PRO A 113 -13.47 -14.73 1.36
CA PRO A 113 -12.01 -14.68 1.47
C PRO A 113 -11.45 -13.35 2.01
N ILE A 114 -12.23 -12.28 1.99
CA ILE A 114 -11.83 -10.98 2.55
C ILE A 114 -11.61 -11.02 4.07
N PHE A 115 -12.17 -12.03 4.78
CA PHE A 115 -11.99 -12.21 6.21
C PHE A 115 -10.65 -12.85 6.57
N ALA A 116 -9.59 -12.40 5.91
CA ALA A 116 -8.19 -12.69 6.23
C ALA A 116 -7.48 -11.40 6.66
N GLN A 117 -6.34 -11.52 7.33
CA GLN A 117 -5.57 -10.36 7.77
C GLN A 117 -4.69 -9.79 6.64
N ILE A 118 -4.23 -10.65 5.73
CA ILE A 118 -3.55 -10.27 4.49
C ILE A 118 -4.36 -10.80 3.33
N VAL A 119 -4.76 -9.91 2.42
CA VAL A 119 -5.50 -10.24 1.21
C VAL A 119 -4.70 -9.82 -0.01
N LEU A 120 -4.45 -10.76 -0.92
CA LEU A 120 -4.00 -10.48 -2.27
C LEU A 120 -5.22 -10.39 -3.18
N ALA A 121 -5.52 -9.18 -3.65
CA ALA A 121 -6.50 -8.94 -4.70
C ALA A 121 -5.78 -8.95 -6.05
N ASP A 122 -5.72 -10.13 -6.68
CA ASP A 122 -4.91 -10.34 -7.87
C ASP A 122 -5.69 -9.95 -9.13
N GLU A 123 -5.09 -9.09 -9.98
CA GLU A 123 -5.67 -8.56 -11.21
C GLU A 123 -7.02 -7.84 -10.99
N ILE A 124 -7.05 -6.91 -10.02
CA ILE A 124 -8.29 -6.22 -9.58
C ILE A 124 -9.05 -5.56 -10.74
N ASN A 125 -8.35 -5.11 -11.78
CA ASN A 125 -8.93 -4.48 -12.97
C ASN A 125 -9.67 -5.46 -13.91
N ARG A 126 -9.64 -6.78 -13.66
CA ARG A 126 -10.38 -7.76 -14.47
C ARG A 126 -11.83 -7.96 -14.02
N ALA A 127 -12.17 -7.64 -12.78
CA ALA A 127 -13.55 -7.77 -12.32
C ALA A 127 -14.37 -6.50 -12.57
N THR A 128 -15.69 -6.66 -12.56
CA THR A 128 -16.62 -5.56 -12.75
C THR A 128 -16.47 -4.47 -11.67
N PRO A 129 -16.82 -3.20 -11.95
CA PRO A 129 -16.76 -2.12 -10.97
C PRO A 129 -17.52 -2.39 -9.67
N LYS A 130 -18.59 -3.17 -9.73
CA LYS A 130 -19.38 -3.57 -8.55
C LYS A 130 -18.58 -4.46 -7.61
N THR A 131 -17.83 -5.42 -8.15
CA THR A 131 -16.97 -6.32 -7.36
C THR A 131 -15.74 -5.60 -6.84
N GLN A 132 -15.12 -4.73 -7.64
CA GLN A 132 -14.05 -3.84 -7.18
C GLN A 132 -14.49 -2.98 -5.99
N SER A 133 -15.69 -2.37 -6.09
CA SER A 133 -16.23 -1.51 -5.03
C SER A 133 -16.43 -2.25 -3.71
N ALA A 134 -16.82 -3.52 -3.72
CA ALA A 134 -16.97 -4.32 -2.50
C ALA A 134 -15.65 -4.49 -1.74
N LEU A 135 -14.54 -4.75 -2.44
CA LEU A 135 -13.21 -4.80 -1.82
C LEU A 135 -12.79 -3.43 -1.28
N LEU A 136 -12.94 -2.37 -2.10
CA LEU A 136 -12.48 -1.03 -1.77
C LEU A 136 -13.29 -0.40 -0.62
N GLU A 137 -14.57 -0.75 -0.48
CA GLU A 137 -15.39 -0.38 0.68
C GLU A 137 -14.86 -1.07 1.93
N ALA A 138 -14.63 -2.37 1.89
CA ALA A 138 -14.07 -3.12 3.02
C ALA A 138 -12.67 -2.62 3.43
N MET A 139 -11.85 -2.17 2.48
CA MET A 139 -10.55 -1.53 2.78
C MET A 139 -10.72 -0.23 3.58
N GLN A 140 -11.70 0.59 3.23
CA GLN A 140 -11.95 1.87 3.86
C GLN A 140 -12.63 1.71 5.22
N GLU A 141 -13.70 0.94 5.29
CA GLU A 141 -14.54 0.79 6.49
C GLU A 141 -13.99 -0.23 7.49
N ARG A 142 -13.06 -1.10 7.04
CA ARG A 142 -12.52 -2.24 7.82
C ARG A 142 -13.60 -3.16 8.35
N SER A 143 -14.70 -3.22 7.65
CA SER A 143 -15.87 -4.05 7.94
C SER A 143 -16.62 -4.39 6.65
N VAL A 144 -17.49 -5.38 6.73
CA VAL A 144 -18.34 -5.83 5.63
C VAL A 144 -19.77 -5.95 6.12
N THR A 145 -20.74 -5.37 5.41
CA THR A 145 -22.16 -5.48 5.76
C THR A 145 -22.85 -6.46 4.83
N VAL A 146 -23.38 -7.56 5.39
CA VAL A 146 -24.12 -8.60 4.66
C VAL A 146 -25.44 -8.88 5.38
N GLY A 147 -26.55 -8.87 4.63
CA GLY A 147 -27.87 -9.13 5.19
C GLY A 147 -28.29 -8.18 6.32
N GLY A 148 -27.80 -6.93 6.30
CA GLY A 148 -28.07 -5.93 7.34
C GLY A 148 -27.20 -6.05 8.59
N THR A 149 -26.28 -7.02 8.64
CA THR A 149 -25.34 -7.20 9.76
C THR A 149 -23.94 -6.78 9.34
N THR A 150 -23.29 -5.94 10.16
CA THR A 150 -21.91 -5.50 9.94
C THR A 150 -20.95 -6.45 10.66
N HIS A 151 -19.95 -6.92 9.93
CA HIS A 151 -18.92 -7.84 10.39
C HIS A 151 -17.55 -7.12 10.31
N GLU A 152 -16.92 -6.91 11.45
CA GLU A 152 -15.60 -6.32 11.54
C GLU A 152 -14.50 -7.24 10.96
N LEU A 153 -13.53 -6.64 10.28
CA LEU A 153 -12.33 -7.33 9.80
C LEU A 153 -11.25 -7.33 10.88
N GLU A 154 -10.53 -8.44 11.01
CA GLU A 154 -9.48 -8.58 12.03
C GLU A 154 -8.28 -7.70 11.74
N LYS A 155 -7.70 -7.12 12.79
CA LYS A 155 -6.49 -6.29 12.70
C LYS A 155 -5.22 -7.14 12.91
N PRO A 156 -4.13 -6.81 12.20
CA PRO A 156 -4.06 -5.82 11.13
C PRO A 156 -4.85 -6.32 9.89
N PHE A 157 -5.50 -5.43 9.15
CA PHE A 157 -6.10 -5.76 7.86
C PHE A 157 -5.32 -5.05 6.76
N PHE A 158 -4.71 -5.83 5.89
CA PHE A 158 -3.86 -5.34 4.82
C PHE A 158 -4.23 -5.96 3.47
N VAL A 159 -4.51 -5.11 2.50
CA VAL A 159 -4.77 -5.51 1.12
C VAL A 159 -3.61 -5.09 0.24
N MET A 160 -3.08 -6.04 -0.51
CA MET A 160 -2.21 -5.79 -1.65
C MET A 160 -2.99 -6.13 -2.92
N ALA A 161 -3.33 -5.13 -3.70
CA ALA A 161 -3.96 -5.33 -5.00
C ALA A 161 -2.90 -5.36 -6.10
N THR A 162 -3.13 -6.14 -7.15
CA THR A 162 -2.30 -6.13 -8.35
C THR A 162 -3.09 -5.67 -9.56
N GLN A 163 -2.41 -4.99 -10.47
CA GLN A 163 -2.94 -4.53 -11.73
C GLN A 163 -1.91 -4.80 -12.83
N ASN A 164 -2.40 -5.28 -13.99
CA ASN A 164 -1.57 -5.43 -15.17
C ASN A 164 -1.85 -4.26 -16.12
N PRO A 165 -0.87 -3.39 -16.40
CA PRO A 165 -1.09 -2.21 -17.26
C PRO A 165 -1.22 -2.56 -18.75
N ILE A 166 -0.76 -3.75 -19.17
CA ILE A 166 -0.71 -4.12 -20.61
C ILE A 166 -2.03 -4.72 -21.07
N GLU A 167 -2.77 -5.40 -20.20
CA GLU A 167 -4.05 -6.02 -20.56
C GLU A 167 -5.14 -4.96 -20.62
N GLN A 168 -5.55 -4.59 -21.83
CA GLN A 168 -6.67 -3.66 -22.09
C GLN A 168 -7.97 -4.38 -22.40
N GLU A 169 -7.93 -5.54 -23.07
CA GLU A 169 -9.14 -6.31 -23.41
C GLU A 169 -9.72 -7.02 -22.18
N GLY A 170 -11.03 -6.82 -21.96
CA GLY A 170 -11.76 -7.45 -20.85
C GLY A 170 -11.39 -6.89 -19.46
N THR A 171 -10.80 -5.68 -19.40
CA THR A 171 -10.49 -5.01 -18.14
C THR A 171 -11.41 -3.81 -17.88
N TYR A 172 -11.60 -3.53 -16.59
CA TYR A 172 -12.31 -2.37 -16.07
C TYR A 172 -11.32 -1.53 -15.25
N PRO A 173 -10.78 -0.43 -15.81
CA PRO A 173 -9.85 0.40 -15.04
C PRO A 173 -10.50 0.91 -13.76
N LEU A 174 -9.70 0.97 -12.70
CA LEU A 174 -10.15 1.55 -11.44
C LEU A 174 -10.36 3.06 -11.62
N PRO A 175 -11.54 3.60 -11.27
CA PRO A 175 -11.74 5.04 -11.22
C PRO A 175 -10.75 5.73 -10.27
N GLU A 176 -10.38 6.97 -10.56
CA GLU A 176 -9.40 7.76 -9.79
C GLU A 176 -9.77 7.85 -8.30
N ALA A 177 -11.06 8.04 -8.00
CA ALA A 177 -11.56 8.09 -6.62
C ALA A 177 -11.38 6.76 -5.86
N GLN A 178 -11.25 5.65 -6.58
CA GLN A 178 -10.97 4.33 -6.03
C GLN A 178 -9.46 4.11 -5.87
N LEU A 179 -8.66 4.54 -6.83
CA LEU A 179 -7.20 4.53 -6.75
C LEU A 179 -6.69 5.35 -5.55
N ASP A 180 -7.32 6.47 -5.25
CA ASP A 180 -6.99 7.34 -4.11
C ASP A 180 -7.08 6.65 -2.74
N ARG A 181 -7.75 5.49 -2.64
CA ARG A 181 -7.85 4.70 -1.41
C ARG A 181 -6.58 3.89 -1.11
N PHE A 182 -5.75 3.62 -2.11
CA PHE A 182 -4.47 2.96 -1.89
C PHE A 182 -3.46 3.93 -1.29
N PHE A 183 -2.72 3.45 -0.30
CA PHE A 183 -1.64 4.20 0.35
C PHE A 183 -0.50 4.48 -0.63
N PHE A 184 0.02 3.43 -1.25
CA PHE A 184 1.04 3.50 -2.28
C PHE A 184 0.60 2.77 -3.55
N LYS A 185 1.02 3.31 -4.70
CA LYS A 185 1.14 2.58 -5.96
C LYS A 185 2.62 2.33 -6.22
N LEU A 186 3.01 1.05 -6.25
CA LEU A 186 4.38 0.60 -6.46
C LEU A 186 4.48 -0.06 -7.83
N GLU A 187 5.51 0.32 -8.58
CA GLU A 187 5.79 -0.24 -9.89
C GLU A 187 6.78 -1.38 -9.78
N VAL A 188 6.40 -2.53 -10.33
CA VAL A 188 7.23 -3.72 -10.38
C VAL A 188 7.84 -3.82 -11.77
N GLY A 189 9.09 -3.39 -11.90
CA GLY A 189 9.85 -3.47 -13.13
C GLY A 189 10.40 -4.87 -13.42
N TYR A 190 11.07 -5.03 -14.56
CA TYR A 190 11.77 -6.27 -14.89
C TYR A 190 12.99 -6.45 -13.99
N SER A 191 13.30 -7.71 -13.67
CA SER A 191 14.51 -8.07 -12.95
C SER A 191 15.76 -7.80 -13.78
N SER A 192 16.84 -7.41 -13.12
CA SER A 192 18.17 -7.29 -13.76
C SER A 192 18.71 -8.65 -14.20
N ARG A 193 19.77 -8.63 -15.00
CA ARG A 193 20.42 -9.87 -15.42
C ARG A 193 20.93 -10.68 -14.22
N GLU A 194 21.50 -10.02 -13.26
CA GLU A 194 22.06 -10.60 -12.01
C GLU A 194 20.94 -11.21 -11.17
N GLU A 195 19.81 -10.51 -11.02
CA GLU A 195 18.62 -11.01 -10.32
C GLU A 195 18.02 -12.23 -11.02
N LEU A 196 17.98 -12.24 -12.37
CA LEU A 196 17.49 -13.39 -13.13
C LEU A 196 18.37 -14.63 -12.94
N ILE A 197 19.70 -14.48 -12.89
CA ILE A 197 20.63 -15.57 -12.59
C ILE A 197 20.33 -16.14 -11.19
N GLU A 198 20.18 -15.26 -10.20
CA GLU A 198 19.86 -15.68 -8.83
C GLU A 198 18.49 -16.36 -8.73
N ILE A 199 17.49 -15.88 -9.46
CA ILE A 199 16.17 -16.54 -9.55
C ILE A 199 16.32 -17.97 -10.11
N LEU A 200 17.07 -18.13 -11.20
CA LEU A 200 17.33 -19.45 -11.79
C LEU A 200 18.01 -20.39 -10.78
N ASP A 201 19.07 -19.93 -10.14
CA ASP A 201 19.80 -20.72 -9.14
C ASP A 201 18.91 -21.16 -7.97
N ARG A 202 18.00 -20.30 -7.53
CA ARG A 202 17.07 -20.61 -6.42
C ARG A 202 15.89 -21.50 -6.84
N THR A 203 15.36 -21.34 -8.05
CA THR A 203 14.10 -21.99 -8.46
C THR A 203 14.31 -23.34 -9.18
N THR A 204 15.45 -23.55 -9.81
CA THR A 204 15.74 -24.79 -10.57
C THR A 204 16.34 -25.90 -9.71
N THR A 205 16.71 -25.63 -8.47
CA THR A 205 17.31 -26.63 -7.56
C THR A 205 16.28 -27.48 -6.79
N GLY A 206 14.99 -27.19 -6.93
CA GLY A 206 13.90 -27.88 -6.22
C GLY A 206 13.85 -27.60 -4.71
N LYS A 207 14.63 -26.63 -4.21
CA LYS A 207 14.62 -26.21 -2.81
C LYS A 207 13.77 -24.94 -2.67
N SER A 208 12.71 -25.00 -1.88
CA SER A 208 11.98 -23.81 -1.45
C SER A 208 12.62 -23.24 -0.18
N PRO A 209 12.88 -21.93 -0.10
CA PRO A 209 13.40 -21.33 1.13
C PRO A 209 12.37 -21.47 2.25
N ALA A 210 12.83 -21.81 3.45
CA ALA A 210 12.02 -21.78 4.65
C ALA A 210 11.97 -20.34 5.18
N ILE A 211 10.76 -19.79 5.30
CA ILE A 211 10.51 -18.46 5.86
C ILE A 211 10.18 -18.65 7.34
N GLU A 212 10.91 -17.96 8.19
CA GLU A 212 10.67 -17.98 9.62
C GLU A 212 9.62 -16.94 10.02
N ARG A 213 8.82 -17.26 11.03
CA ARG A 213 7.86 -16.34 11.62
C ARG A 213 8.58 -15.34 12.51
N VAL A 214 8.48 -14.07 12.19
CA VAL A 214 9.22 -12.99 12.86
C VAL A 214 8.31 -12.19 13.77
N LEU A 215 7.11 -11.84 13.29
CA LEU A 215 6.13 -11.03 13.98
C LEU A 215 4.77 -11.71 14.01
N ASP A 216 3.94 -11.27 14.94
CA ASP A 216 2.51 -11.61 15.02
C ASP A 216 1.61 -10.38 14.83
N ALA A 217 0.31 -10.61 14.80
CA ALA A 217 -0.70 -9.55 14.63
C ALA A 217 -0.62 -8.46 15.71
N ALA A 218 -0.35 -8.85 16.96
CA ALA A 218 -0.29 -7.91 18.08
C ALA A 218 0.90 -6.96 17.94
N SER A 219 2.08 -7.49 17.63
CA SER A 219 3.30 -6.70 17.38
C SER A 219 3.13 -5.71 16.24
N ILE A 220 2.48 -6.12 15.14
CA ILE A 220 2.22 -5.21 14.01
C ILE A 220 1.30 -4.07 14.42
N VAL A 221 0.23 -4.37 15.18
CA VAL A 221 -0.69 -3.34 15.67
C VAL A 221 0.01 -2.38 16.65
N GLU A 222 0.93 -2.86 17.48
CA GLU A 222 1.77 -2.01 18.35
C GLU A 222 2.66 -1.09 17.50
N HIS A 223 3.32 -1.61 16.50
CA HIS A 223 4.13 -0.81 15.58
C HIS A 223 3.30 0.23 14.81
N GLN A 224 2.07 -0.11 14.37
CA GLN A 224 1.17 0.86 13.75
C GLN A 224 0.77 1.99 14.72
N LYS A 225 0.62 1.70 16.02
CA LYS A 225 0.38 2.73 17.05
C LYS A 225 1.62 3.60 17.25
N LEU A 226 2.81 3.00 17.30
CA LEU A 226 4.08 3.72 17.42
C LEU A 226 4.30 4.70 16.26
N VAL A 227 4.06 4.27 15.02
CA VAL A 227 4.15 5.15 13.83
C VAL A 227 3.30 6.41 14.02
N ARG A 228 2.09 6.30 14.58
CA ARG A 228 1.22 7.46 14.78
C ARG A 228 1.74 8.44 15.83
N GLN A 229 2.59 8.01 16.77
CA GLN A 229 3.18 8.83 17.82
C GLN A 229 4.39 9.64 17.33
N VAL A 230 5.01 9.27 16.20
CA VAL A 230 6.14 10.02 15.62
C VAL A 230 5.70 11.44 15.30
N HIS A 231 6.51 12.41 15.69
CA HIS A 231 6.24 13.82 15.45
C HIS A 231 6.53 14.21 14.01
N VAL A 232 5.70 15.08 13.43
CA VAL A 232 5.97 15.76 12.17
C VAL A 232 6.12 17.24 12.47
N PRO A 233 7.30 17.82 12.38
CA PRO A 233 7.51 19.26 12.58
C PRO A 233 6.62 20.10 11.66
N ALA A 234 6.22 21.28 12.12
CA ALA A 234 5.28 22.14 11.39
C ALA A 234 5.80 22.52 9.99
N GLU A 235 7.11 22.79 9.85
CA GLU A 235 7.76 23.08 8.58
C GLU A 235 7.78 21.87 7.63
N VAL A 236 7.94 20.65 8.15
CA VAL A 236 7.90 19.42 7.37
C VAL A 236 6.47 19.11 6.92
N GLN A 237 5.49 19.40 7.81
CA GLN A 237 4.07 19.24 7.46
C GLN A 237 3.67 20.25 6.37
N ASP A 238 4.08 21.53 6.50
CA ASP A 238 3.84 22.56 5.50
C ASP A 238 4.45 22.18 4.14
N PHE A 239 5.68 21.66 4.13
CA PHE A 239 6.31 21.19 2.92
C PHE A 239 5.51 20.07 2.23
N ALA A 240 5.06 19.07 2.98
CA ALA A 240 4.21 18.00 2.43
C ALA A 240 2.91 18.55 1.83
N VAL A 241 2.30 19.54 2.48
CA VAL A 241 1.09 20.22 1.97
C VAL A 241 1.39 21.01 0.70
N ARG A 242 2.50 21.77 0.64
CA ARG A 242 2.91 22.51 -0.56
C ARG A 242 3.19 21.58 -1.74
N LEU A 243 3.80 20.41 -1.53
CA LEU A 243 4.01 19.42 -2.58
C LEU A 243 2.67 18.91 -3.16
N VAL A 244 1.68 18.65 -2.31
CA VAL A 244 0.35 18.27 -2.77
C VAL A 244 -0.33 19.41 -3.51
N MET A 245 -0.30 20.63 -2.98
CA MET A 245 -0.87 21.81 -3.66
C MET A 245 -0.17 22.13 -4.98
N ALA A 246 1.12 21.82 -5.10
CA ALA A 246 1.87 21.99 -6.33
C ALA A 246 1.39 21.10 -7.47
N THR A 247 0.66 20.01 -7.17
CA THR A 247 0.02 19.18 -8.22
C THR A 247 -1.29 19.79 -8.78
N HIS A 248 -1.81 20.84 -8.17
CA HIS A 248 -3.08 21.45 -8.60
C HIS A 248 -2.82 22.46 -9.72
N PRO A 249 -3.28 22.21 -10.97
CA PRO A 249 -3.10 23.15 -12.06
C PRO A 249 -3.65 24.52 -11.73
N GLN A 250 -2.91 25.57 -12.11
CA GLN A 250 -3.20 26.98 -11.82
C GLN A 250 -3.20 27.33 -10.31
N GLY A 251 -2.77 26.42 -9.45
CA GLY A 251 -2.58 26.65 -8.02
C GLY A 251 -1.34 27.49 -7.71
N PRO A 252 -1.22 27.99 -6.46
CA PRO A 252 -0.15 28.93 -6.08
C PRO A 252 1.25 28.35 -6.13
N PHE A 253 1.39 27.03 -6.14
CA PHE A 253 2.65 26.30 -6.19
C PHE A 253 2.83 25.49 -7.49
N ALA A 254 1.89 25.63 -8.45
CA ALA A 254 1.92 24.87 -9.69
C ALA A 254 3.13 25.26 -10.55
N THR A 255 3.89 24.24 -10.99
CA THR A 255 4.97 24.43 -11.94
C THR A 255 4.42 24.59 -13.38
N PRO A 256 5.18 25.13 -14.34
CA PRO A 256 4.79 25.14 -15.73
C PRO A 256 4.44 23.74 -16.27
N MET A 257 5.16 22.71 -15.82
CA MET A 257 4.94 21.32 -16.20
C MET A 257 3.59 20.79 -15.69
N VAL A 258 3.22 21.13 -14.45
CA VAL A 258 1.91 20.80 -13.87
C VAL A 258 0.78 21.45 -14.64
N ASN A 259 0.91 22.75 -14.95
CA ASN A 259 -0.11 23.48 -15.69
C ASN A 259 -0.32 22.95 -17.12
N ARG A 260 0.74 22.38 -17.71
CA ARG A 260 0.71 21.83 -19.05
C ARG A 260 0.15 20.40 -19.10
N PHE A 261 0.54 19.54 -18.16
CA PHE A 261 0.34 18.10 -18.28
C PHE A 261 -0.65 17.49 -17.30
N LEU A 262 -1.00 18.16 -16.19
CA LEU A 262 -2.01 17.64 -15.28
C LEU A 262 -3.40 18.19 -15.59
N ARG A 263 -4.39 17.30 -15.53
CA ARG A 263 -5.81 17.64 -15.55
C ARG A 263 -6.33 17.87 -14.12
N PHE A 264 -5.96 16.98 -13.19
CA PHE A 264 -6.30 17.07 -11.77
C PHE A 264 -5.10 16.65 -10.93
N GLY A 265 -4.90 17.36 -9.82
CA GLY A 265 -3.88 17.06 -8.83
C GLY A 265 -4.35 16.13 -7.72
N ALA A 266 -3.42 15.79 -6.83
CA ALA A 266 -3.63 14.86 -5.74
C ALA A 266 -4.59 15.41 -4.66
N SER A 267 -5.36 14.50 -4.04
CA SER A 267 -6.29 14.79 -2.96
C SER A 267 -5.58 15.01 -1.61
N PRO A 268 -6.27 15.51 -0.56
CA PRO A 268 -5.71 15.59 0.80
C PRO A 268 -5.21 14.25 1.36
N ARG A 269 -5.70 13.11 0.84
CA ARG A 269 -5.19 11.77 1.21
C ARG A 269 -3.71 11.60 0.86
N ALA A 270 -3.24 12.27 -0.18
CA ALA A 270 -1.81 12.26 -0.52
C ALA A 270 -0.96 12.84 0.62
N ALA A 271 -1.34 13.99 1.18
CA ALA A 271 -0.63 14.59 2.31
C ALA A 271 -0.65 13.68 3.55
N GLN A 272 -1.79 13.04 3.83
CA GLN A 272 -1.91 12.06 4.92
C GLN A 272 -0.98 10.86 4.70
N THR A 273 -0.95 10.34 3.47
CA THR A 273 -0.08 9.22 3.08
C THR A 273 1.39 9.57 3.23
N ILE A 274 1.82 10.72 2.70
CA ILE A 274 3.20 11.20 2.79
C ILE A 274 3.61 11.40 4.26
N ALA A 275 2.77 12.02 5.07
CA ALA A 275 3.05 12.24 6.48
C ALA A 275 3.21 10.90 7.26
N LEU A 276 2.33 9.91 7.00
CA LEU A 276 2.44 8.60 7.63
C LEU A 276 3.66 7.81 7.13
N ALA A 277 3.98 7.88 5.84
CA ALA A 277 5.16 7.25 5.28
C ALA A 277 6.45 7.88 5.85
N ALA A 278 6.51 9.20 5.95
CA ALA A 278 7.62 9.92 6.55
C ALA A 278 7.85 9.53 8.03
N LYS A 279 6.77 9.27 8.78
CA LYS A 279 6.89 8.76 10.15
C LYS A 279 7.51 7.36 10.21
N VAL A 280 7.14 6.48 9.27
CA VAL A 280 7.77 5.14 9.17
C VAL A 280 9.25 5.26 8.84
N GLN A 281 9.63 6.12 7.88
CA GLN A 281 11.04 6.35 7.53
C GLN A 281 11.84 6.91 8.71
N ALA A 282 11.30 7.87 9.45
CA ALA A 282 11.95 8.40 10.66
C ALA A 282 12.25 7.29 11.68
N LEU A 283 11.31 6.36 11.91
CA LEU A 283 11.53 5.21 12.80
C LEU A 283 12.62 4.26 12.27
N LEU A 284 12.66 4.02 10.96
CA LEU A 284 13.70 3.20 10.34
C LEU A 284 15.09 3.81 10.49
N ASP A 285 15.19 5.13 10.53
CA ASP A 285 16.43 5.86 10.80
C ASP A 285 16.70 6.06 12.32
N GLY A 286 15.82 5.55 13.20
CA GLY A 286 15.96 5.68 14.64
C GLY A 286 15.61 7.06 15.18
N ARG A 287 14.83 7.85 14.43
CA ARG A 287 14.42 9.21 14.81
C ARG A 287 12.99 9.24 15.34
N SER A 288 12.72 10.12 16.28
CA SER A 288 11.38 10.36 16.85
C SER A 288 10.57 11.40 16.08
N GLN A 289 11.17 12.02 15.05
CA GLN A 289 10.51 13.02 14.21
C GLN A 289 10.87 12.86 12.74
N ALA A 290 9.90 13.17 11.88
CA ALA A 290 10.04 13.15 10.43
C ALA A 290 10.86 14.33 9.91
N SER A 291 11.54 14.14 8.78
CA SER A 291 12.36 15.13 8.08
C SER A 291 11.82 15.44 6.67
N PHE A 292 12.37 16.47 6.04
CA PHE A 292 12.09 16.78 4.62
C PHE A 292 12.44 15.62 3.67
N ASP A 293 13.51 14.91 3.94
CA ASP A 293 13.96 13.80 3.07
C ASP A 293 13.01 12.60 3.18
N ASP A 294 12.44 12.35 4.36
CA ASP A 294 11.40 11.31 4.52
C ASP A 294 10.14 11.64 3.69
N VAL A 295 9.77 12.93 3.65
CA VAL A 295 8.68 13.41 2.80
C VAL A 295 9.00 13.20 1.33
N LYS A 296 10.18 13.68 0.86
CA LYS A 296 10.60 13.54 -0.54
C LYS A 296 10.61 12.09 -1.01
N GLY A 297 11.17 11.17 -0.21
CA GLY A 297 11.24 9.74 -0.53
C GLY A 297 9.87 9.06 -0.68
N SER A 298 8.82 9.66 -0.13
CA SER A 298 7.47 9.11 -0.15
C SER A 298 6.57 9.67 -1.27
N VAL A 299 6.98 10.74 -1.95
CA VAL A 299 6.14 11.49 -2.92
C VAL A 299 5.71 10.62 -4.09
N LEU A 300 6.65 10.01 -4.81
CA LEU A 300 6.33 9.23 -6.01
C LEU A 300 5.32 8.11 -5.72
N PRO A 301 5.58 7.17 -4.80
CA PRO A 301 4.65 6.08 -4.56
C PRO A 301 3.30 6.54 -3.97
N ALA A 302 3.28 7.69 -3.26
CA ALA A 302 2.06 8.24 -2.67
C ALA A 302 1.21 9.01 -3.67
N MET A 303 1.80 9.63 -4.70
CA MET A 303 1.08 10.60 -5.52
C MET A 303 0.87 10.19 -6.98
N ARG A 304 1.67 9.26 -7.53
CA ARG A 304 1.60 8.90 -8.97
C ARG A 304 0.20 8.44 -9.42
N HIS A 305 -0.54 7.76 -8.58
CA HIS A 305 -1.91 7.28 -8.86
C HIS A 305 -3.00 8.28 -8.49
N ARG A 306 -2.62 9.45 -8.01
CA ARG A 306 -3.51 10.55 -7.60
C ARG A 306 -3.44 11.75 -8.52
N CYS A 307 -2.44 11.78 -9.41
CA CYS A 307 -2.25 12.80 -10.41
C CYS A 307 -2.83 12.32 -11.74
N LEU A 308 -3.89 12.99 -12.22
CA LEU A 308 -4.52 12.63 -13.49
C LEU A 308 -3.88 13.45 -14.61
N MET A 309 -3.25 12.73 -15.53
CA MET A 309 -2.62 13.33 -16.72
C MET A 309 -3.67 13.79 -17.71
N ASN A 310 -3.35 14.77 -18.54
CA ASN A 310 -4.20 15.22 -19.64
C ASN A 310 -3.76 14.58 -20.96
N PHE A 311 -4.52 14.83 -22.01
CA PHE A 311 -4.25 14.27 -23.35
C PHE A 311 -2.90 14.70 -23.93
N GLU A 312 -2.44 15.92 -23.62
CA GLU A 312 -1.13 16.41 -24.10
C GLU A 312 0.02 15.60 -23.51
N ALA A 313 -0.08 15.24 -22.22
CA ALA A 313 0.90 14.37 -21.56
C ALA A 313 0.95 12.97 -22.22
N GLU A 314 -0.22 12.38 -22.49
CA GLU A 314 -0.29 11.08 -23.18
C GLU A 314 0.33 11.14 -24.57
N ALA A 315 0.07 12.22 -25.33
CA ALA A 315 0.61 12.41 -26.68
C ALA A 315 2.14 12.61 -26.69
N GLU A 316 2.71 13.22 -25.65
CA GLU A 316 4.16 13.46 -25.52
C GLU A 316 4.87 12.34 -24.74
N GLY A 317 4.14 11.37 -24.19
CA GLY A 317 4.71 10.26 -23.40
C GLY A 317 5.23 10.67 -22.03
N VAL A 318 4.71 11.79 -21.48
CA VAL A 318 5.08 12.29 -20.13
C VAL A 318 4.26 11.57 -19.09
N ASP A 319 4.93 10.97 -18.11
CA ASP A 319 4.27 10.25 -17.01
C ASP A 319 4.13 11.10 -15.75
N ALA A 320 3.34 10.59 -14.79
CA ALA A 320 3.12 11.27 -13.52
C ALA A 320 4.40 11.41 -12.68
N ASP A 321 5.32 10.46 -12.78
CA ASP A 321 6.58 10.49 -12.04
C ASP A 321 7.51 11.60 -12.50
N GLU A 322 7.53 11.90 -13.81
CA GLU A 322 8.30 13.02 -14.36
C GLU A 322 7.78 14.36 -13.83
N VAL A 323 6.46 14.53 -13.80
CA VAL A 323 5.84 15.74 -13.24
C VAL A 323 6.12 15.85 -11.75
N LEU A 324 6.04 14.75 -11.00
CA LEU A 324 6.32 14.74 -9.56
C LEU A 324 7.79 15.01 -9.24
N ARG A 325 8.73 14.53 -10.05
CA ARG A 325 10.16 14.87 -9.91
C ARG A 325 10.40 16.36 -10.16
N ASN A 326 9.76 16.94 -11.19
CA ASN A 326 9.83 18.38 -11.43
C ASN A 326 9.30 19.20 -10.25
N ILE A 327 8.20 18.78 -9.60
CA ILE A 327 7.69 19.41 -8.38
C ILE A 327 8.71 19.33 -7.25
N LEU A 328 9.33 18.16 -7.03
CA LEU A 328 10.35 17.97 -5.98
C LEU A 328 11.58 18.83 -6.16
N GLU A 329 11.98 19.10 -7.41
CA GLU A 329 13.11 19.98 -7.75
C GLU A 329 12.75 21.45 -7.60
N THR A 330 11.50 21.83 -7.85
CA THR A 330 11.06 23.23 -7.94
C THR A 330 10.58 23.79 -6.61
N VAL A 331 9.84 22.96 -5.81
CA VAL A 331 9.26 23.41 -4.54
C VAL A 331 10.33 23.35 -3.43
N PRO A 332 10.73 24.52 -2.85
CA PRO A 332 11.75 24.55 -1.83
C PRO A 332 11.28 23.87 -0.53
N ALA A 333 12.18 23.16 0.17
CA ALA A 333 11.87 22.50 1.43
C ALA A 333 11.52 23.52 2.54
N SER A 334 12.28 24.60 2.65
CA SER A 334 11.95 25.71 3.57
C SER A 334 11.10 26.77 2.88
N ALA A 335 10.03 27.24 3.53
CA ALA A 335 9.35 28.46 3.12
C ALA A 335 10.32 29.63 3.34
N SER A 336 10.60 30.40 2.28
CA SER A 336 11.32 31.68 2.36
C SER A 336 10.46 32.72 3.03
#